data_55a648c6e9ddbab272c51f64433ab85f
#
_entry.id   55a648c6e9ddbab272c51f64433ab85f
#
_cell.length_a   1.000
_cell.length_b   1.000
_cell.length_c   1.000
_cell.angle_alpha   90.00
_cell.angle_beta   90.00
_cell.angle_gamma   90.00
#
_symmetry.space_group_name_H-M   'P 1'
#
loop_
_entity.id
_entity.type
_entity.pdbx_description
1 polymer ?
#
loop_
_entity_poly.entity_id
_entity_poly.type
_entity_poly.pdbx_seq_one_letter_code
_entity_poly.pdbx_strand_id
1 'polypeptide(L)'
;MGELKQHQPPMTIDEQIENIKNIGLIVADEEYAKKILNDISYFRLIKAYSLTLKPKNGNYAENVTFEQLVELYLFNANFRQIIFPEIEKIEINVRCRIANYFAEKYGTLGYLEADNFVNPKYHQAFMDDIEEEIRRNSKAPFVKNFRDNYEGGQLPIYALVEVFSFGTLSKFYKNMKNSDKKAVA
;
A
#
# COMPACT_ATOMS: atom_id res chain seq x y z
N MET A 1 2.22 -11.75 32.05
CA MET A 1 3.05 -11.49 30.87
C MET A 1 3.56 -12.86 30.41
N GLY A 2 3.18 -13.33 29.21
CA GLY A 2 3.72 -14.61 28.69
C GLY A 2 5.19 -14.41 28.31
N GLU A 3 6.00 -15.44 28.49
CA GLU A 3 7.40 -15.44 28.08
C GLU A 3 7.50 -15.20 26.56
N LEU A 4 8.37 -14.28 26.15
CA LEU A 4 8.67 -14.02 24.75
C LEU A 4 9.41 -15.24 24.17
N LYS A 5 8.98 -15.69 22.99
CA LYS A 5 9.63 -16.79 22.28
C LYS A 5 10.97 -16.34 21.72
N GLN A 6 11.99 -17.21 21.83
CA GLN A 6 13.27 -17.00 21.17
C GLN A 6 13.12 -17.16 19.65
N HIS A 7 13.94 -16.42 18.88
CA HIS A 7 14.02 -16.59 17.45
C HIS A 7 14.60 -17.95 17.08
N GLN A 8 13.99 -18.63 16.12
CA GLN A 8 14.52 -19.87 15.58
C GLN A 8 15.79 -19.60 14.75
N PRO A 9 16.77 -20.49 14.73
CA PRO A 9 17.92 -20.37 13.85
C PRO A 9 17.49 -20.37 12.38
N PRO A 10 18.32 -19.81 11.46
CA PRO A 10 18.03 -19.85 10.04
C PRO A 10 18.07 -21.30 9.53
N MET A 11 17.13 -21.64 8.65
CA MET A 11 17.08 -22.93 7.97
C MET A 11 17.86 -22.86 6.65
N THR A 12 18.63 -23.90 6.35
CA THR A 12 19.18 -24.12 4.99
C THR A 12 18.06 -24.38 3.99
N ILE A 13 18.36 -24.28 2.69
CA ILE A 13 17.35 -24.56 1.63
C ILE A 13 16.84 -26.01 1.73
N ASP A 14 17.71 -26.97 2.01
CA ASP A 14 17.32 -28.37 2.16
C ASP A 14 16.39 -28.56 3.38
N GLU A 15 16.70 -27.94 4.51
CA GLU A 15 15.82 -27.96 5.69
C GLU A 15 14.47 -27.27 5.42
N GLN A 16 14.46 -26.21 4.59
CA GLN A 16 13.21 -25.56 4.17
C GLN A 16 12.35 -26.51 3.33
N ILE A 17 12.95 -27.28 2.40
CA ILE A 17 12.25 -28.27 1.57
C ILE A 17 11.67 -29.39 2.46
N GLU A 18 12.46 -29.93 3.37
CA GLU A 18 11.97 -30.95 4.32
C GLU A 18 10.81 -30.42 5.17
N ASN A 19 10.90 -29.17 5.63
CA ASN A 19 9.81 -28.55 6.38
C ASN A 19 8.53 -28.35 5.52
N ILE A 20 8.69 -28.03 4.24
CA ILE A 20 7.58 -27.92 3.28
C ILE A 20 6.86 -29.29 3.14
N LYS A 21 7.62 -30.38 2.99
CA LYS A 21 7.07 -31.73 2.91
C LYS A 21 6.36 -32.15 4.21
N ASN A 22 6.97 -31.84 5.35
CA ASN A 22 6.44 -32.16 6.68
C ASN A 22 5.09 -31.45 6.97
N ILE A 23 4.85 -30.30 6.39
CA ILE A 23 3.55 -29.59 6.50
C ILE A 23 2.53 -30.03 5.42
N GLY A 24 2.83 -31.09 4.67
CA GLY A 24 1.91 -31.75 3.76
C GLY A 24 1.89 -31.21 2.33
N LEU A 25 2.89 -30.41 1.93
CA LEU A 25 3.00 -29.94 0.54
C LEU A 25 3.83 -30.94 -0.28
N ILE A 26 3.32 -31.34 -1.43
CA ILE A 26 4.04 -32.24 -2.33
C ILE A 26 5.09 -31.44 -3.09
N VAL A 27 6.35 -31.88 -3.04
CA VAL A 27 7.46 -31.35 -3.81
C VAL A 27 7.85 -32.39 -4.86
N ALA A 28 7.43 -32.21 -6.10
CA ALA A 28 7.68 -33.17 -7.17
C ALA A 28 9.10 -33.04 -7.74
N ASP A 29 9.62 -31.82 -7.81
CA ASP A 29 10.95 -31.50 -8.29
C ASP A 29 11.72 -30.67 -7.24
N GLU A 30 12.64 -31.33 -6.53
CA GLU A 30 13.43 -30.68 -5.47
C GLU A 30 14.46 -29.69 -6.04
N GLU A 31 15.04 -29.95 -7.18
CA GLU A 31 16.00 -29.02 -7.81
C GLU A 31 15.30 -27.75 -8.26
N TYR A 32 14.11 -27.87 -8.81
CA TYR A 32 13.25 -26.72 -9.08
C TYR A 32 12.91 -25.95 -7.79
N ALA A 33 12.52 -26.68 -6.73
CA ALA A 33 12.19 -26.06 -5.45
C ALA A 33 13.39 -25.32 -4.84
N LYS A 34 14.60 -25.88 -4.90
CA LYS A 34 15.83 -25.22 -4.46
C LYS A 34 16.07 -23.91 -5.20
N LYS A 35 15.93 -23.92 -6.52
CA LYS A 35 16.07 -22.71 -7.35
C LYS A 35 15.09 -21.64 -6.94
N ILE A 36 13.81 -21.99 -6.82
CA ILE A 36 12.75 -21.04 -6.45
C ILE A 36 12.99 -20.48 -5.05
N LEU A 37 13.38 -21.29 -4.06
CA LEU A 37 13.62 -20.84 -2.68
C LEU A 37 14.87 -19.97 -2.54
N ASN A 38 15.84 -20.06 -3.46
CA ASN A 38 16.94 -19.10 -3.55
C ASN A 38 16.50 -17.74 -4.11
N ASP A 39 15.55 -17.72 -5.06
CA ASP A 39 15.07 -16.50 -5.70
C ASP A 39 13.93 -15.82 -4.91
N ILE A 40 13.07 -16.64 -4.27
CA ILE A 40 11.90 -16.20 -3.52
C ILE A 40 11.97 -16.74 -2.11
N SER A 41 12.08 -15.85 -1.11
CA SER A 41 12.23 -16.30 0.28
C SER A 41 11.10 -17.26 0.73
N TYR A 42 11.47 -18.29 1.49
CA TYR A 42 10.55 -19.22 2.13
C TYR A 42 9.40 -18.51 2.85
N PHE A 43 9.73 -17.45 3.59
CA PHE A 43 8.71 -16.72 4.35
C PHE A 43 7.66 -16.11 3.42
N ARG A 44 8.09 -15.49 2.31
CA ARG A 44 7.17 -14.88 1.34
C ARG A 44 6.31 -15.95 0.66
N LEU A 45 6.92 -17.01 0.15
CA LEU A 45 6.21 -18.02 -0.62
C LEU A 45 5.30 -18.88 0.27
N ILE A 46 5.86 -19.47 1.32
CA ILE A 46 5.15 -20.44 2.14
C ILE A 46 4.26 -19.77 3.18
N LYS A 47 4.70 -18.71 3.85
CA LYS A 47 3.90 -18.10 4.93
C LYS A 47 2.81 -17.18 4.40
N ALA A 48 3.07 -16.41 3.34
CA ALA A 48 2.07 -15.48 2.80
C ALA A 48 1.03 -16.18 1.91
N TYR A 49 1.49 -17.05 0.98
CA TYR A 49 0.58 -17.68 0.00
C TYR A 49 -0.11 -18.94 0.50
N SER A 50 0.41 -19.58 1.54
CA SER A 50 -0.22 -20.78 2.10
C SER A 50 -1.56 -20.53 2.79
N LEU A 51 -1.87 -19.30 3.17
CA LEU A 51 -3.10 -18.98 3.93
C LEU A 51 -4.39 -19.37 3.19
N THR A 52 -4.39 -19.29 1.85
CA THR A 52 -5.53 -19.64 1.01
C THR A 52 -5.65 -21.14 0.73
N LEU A 53 -4.55 -21.89 0.88
CA LEU A 53 -4.44 -23.31 0.54
C LEU A 53 -4.44 -24.23 1.77
N LYS A 54 -4.40 -23.64 2.96
CA LYS A 54 -4.45 -24.40 4.23
C LYS A 54 -5.86 -24.44 4.77
N PRO A 55 -6.45 -25.62 4.95
CA PRO A 55 -7.65 -25.75 5.75
C PRO A 55 -7.38 -25.33 7.22
N LYS A 56 -8.45 -25.16 8.00
CA LYS A 56 -8.41 -24.64 9.38
C LYS A 56 -7.53 -25.44 10.35
N ASN A 57 -7.17 -26.69 10.02
CA ASN A 57 -6.30 -27.56 10.80
C ASN A 57 -4.79 -27.27 10.66
N GLY A 58 -4.41 -26.29 9.82
CA GLY A 58 -3.01 -25.87 9.67
C GLY A 58 -2.18 -26.66 8.65
N ASN A 59 -2.69 -27.77 8.10
CA ASN A 59 -2.03 -28.54 7.04
C ASN A 59 -2.59 -28.14 5.66
N TYR A 60 -1.84 -28.42 4.60
CA TYR A 60 -2.34 -28.24 3.23
C TYR A 60 -3.44 -29.25 2.93
N ALA A 61 -4.34 -28.90 2.00
CA ALA A 61 -5.29 -29.85 1.46
C ALA A 61 -4.55 -30.98 0.73
N GLU A 62 -5.21 -32.16 0.61
CA GLU A 62 -4.64 -33.27 -0.14
C GLU A 62 -4.31 -32.86 -1.58
N ASN A 63 -3.16 -33.36 -2.07
CA ASN A 63 -2.67 -33.13 -3.44
C ASN A 63 -2.24 -31.70 -3.78
N VAL A 64 -2.07 -30.80 -2.82
CA VAL A 64 -1.46 -29.49 -3.08
C VAL A 64 0.03 -29.63 -3.29
N THR A 65 0.53 -29.09 -4.43
CA THR A 65 1.96 -29.15 -4.76
C THR A 65 2.66 -27.81 -4.56
N PHE A 66 3.98 -27.88 -4.43
CA PHE A 66 4.83 -26.68 -4.34
C PHE A 66 4.73 -25.84 -5.62
N GLU A 67 4.65 -26.50 -6.77
CA GLU A 67 4.52 -25.88 -8.08
C GLU A 67 3.24 -25.04 -8.18
N GLN A 68 2.11 -25.55 -7.69
CA GLN A 68 0.85 -24.80 -7.63
C GLN A 68 0.96 -23.53 -6.78
N LEU A 69 1.73 -23.60 -5.68
CA LEU A 69 1.97 -22.43 -4.85
C LEU A 69 2.84 -21.39 -5.58
N VAL A 70 3.84 -21.84 -6.33
CA VAL A 70 4.68 -20.97 -7.18
C VAL A 70 3.84 -20.33 -8.30
N GLU A 71 2.98 -21.11 -8.96
CA GLU A 71 2.07 -20.61 -10.00
C GLU A 71 1.14 -19.51 -9.43
N LEU A 72 0.58 -19.71 -8.25
CA LEU A 72 -0.24 -18.70 -7.58
C LEU A 72 0.57 -17.43 -7.28
N TYR A 73 1.82 -17.56 -6.84
CA TYR A 73 2.71 -16.43 -6.62
C TYR A 73 2.98 -15.66 -7.92
N LEU A 74 3.32 -16.37 -9.00
CA LEU A 74 3.59 -15.78 -10.31
C LEU A 74 2.34 -15.13 -10.91
N PHE A 75 1.18 -15.77 -10.80
CA PHE A 75 -0.10 -15.18 -11.19
C PHE A 75 -0.33 -13.83 -10.49
N ASN A 76 -0.18 -13.80 -9.17
CA ASN A 76 -0.34 -12.56 -8.42
C ASN A 76 0.72 -11.50 -8.77
N ALA A 77 1.95 -11.90 -9.10
CA ALA A 77 2.98 -10.97 -9.55
C ALA A 77 2.60 -10.34 -10.92
N ASN A 78 2.18 -11.16 -11.88
CA ASN A 78 1.75 -10.70 -13.19
C ASN A 78 0.48 -9.85 -13.11
N PHE A 79 -0.48 -10.25 -12.27
CA PHE A 79 -1.70 -9.47 -12.05
C PHE A 79 -1.41 -8.07 -11.51
N ARG A 80 -0.47 -7.95 -10.56
CA ARG A 80 -0.03 -6.63 -10.07
C ARG A 80 0.59 -5.78 -11.17
N GLN A 81 1.40 -6.38 -12.05
CA GLN A 81 2.02 -5.64 -13.17
C GLN A 81 0.98 -5.06 -14.14
N ILE A 82 -0.16 -5.72 -14.30
CA ILE A 82 -1.25 -5.21 -15.14
C ILE A 82 -2.06 -4.13 -14.42
N ILE A 83 -2.36 -4.34 -13.13
CA ILE A 83 -3.28 -3.46 -12.38
C ILE A 83 -2.61 -2.18 -11.88
N PHE A 84 -1.36 -2.22 -11.42
CA PHE A 84 -0.72 -1.05 -10.81
C PHE A 84 -0.57 0.14 -11.76
N PRO A 85 -0.19 -0.01 -13.04
CA PRO A 85 -0.15 1.12 -13.97
C PRO A 85 -1.53 1.78 -14.18
N GLU A 86 -2.60 1.00 -14.14
CA GLU A 86 -3.96 1.54 -14.28
C GLU A 86 -4.41 2.28 -13.01
N ILE A 87 -4.05 1.75 -11.83
CA ILE A 87 -4.30 2.44 -10.56
C ILE A 87 -3.52 3.76 -10.50
N GLU A 88 -2.26 3.79 -10.96
CA GLU A 88 -1.44 5.00 -11.01
C GLU A 88 -2.08 6.07 -11.91
N LYS A 89 -2.58 5.70 -13.08
CA LYS A 89 -3.30 6.63 -13.97
C LYS A 89 -4.54 7.22 -13.30
N ILE A 90 -5.31 6.39 -12.59
CA ILE A 90 -6.49 6.84 -11.84
C ILE A 90 -6.05 7.80 -10.73
N GLU A 91 -5.01 7.47 -10.00
CA GLU A 91 -4.48 8.29 -8.90
C GLU A 91 -4.07 9.69 -9.40
N ILE A 92 -3.25 9.75 -10.46
CA ILE A 92 -2.79 11.01 -11.07
C ILE A 92 -4.00 11.84 -11.54
N ASN A 93 -4.96 11.21 -12.21
CA ASN A 93 -6.15 11.89 -12.70
C ASN A 93 -6.99 12.49 -11.55
N VAL A 94 -7.22 11.71 -10.50
CA VAL A 94 -7.99 12.16 -9.32
C VAL A 94 -7.27 13.30 -8.60
N ARG A 95 -5.93 13.24 -8.43
CA ARG A 95 -5.13 14.33 -7.86
C ARG A 95 -5.35 15.62 -8.63
N CYS A 96 -5.17 15.57 -9.96
CA CYS A 96 -5.30 16.72 -10.83
C CYS A 96 -6.71 17.33 -10.76
N ARG A 97 -7.77 16.52 -10.86
CA ARG A 97 -9.15 16.99 -10.78
C ARG A 97 -9.49 17.62 -9.44
N ILE A 98 -9.08 16.97 -8.34
CA ILE A 98 -9.30 17.54 -6.99
C ILE A 98 -8.57 18.87 -6.85
N ALA A 99 -7.28 18.93 -7.22
CA ALA A 99 -6.47 20.13 -7.08
C ALA A 99 -7.07 21.31 -7.85
N ASN A 100 -7.40 21.10 -9.13
CA ASN A 100 -7.96 22.14 -9.98
C ASN A 100 -9.32 22.62 -9.48
N TYR A 101 -10.25 21.71 -9.26
CA TYR A 101 -11.59 22.03 -8.79
C TYR A 101 -11.58 22.75 -7.44
N PHE A 102 -10.79 22.23 -6.49
CA PHE A 102 -10.75 22.78 -5.14
C PHE A 102 -10.08 24.14 -5.11
N ALA A 103 -9.00 24.35 -5.89
CA ALA A 103 -8.34 25.65 -6.01
C ALA A 103 -9.25 26.70 -6.67
N GLU A 104 -10.00 26.32 -7.71
CA GLU A 104 -10.93 27.21 -8.40
C GLU A 104 -12.08 27.65 -7.49
N LYS A 105 -12.63 26.70 -6.73
CA LYS A 105 -13.82 26.95 -5.92
C LYS A 105 -13.53 27.59 -4.56
N TYR A 106 -12.47 27.16 -3.90
CA TYR A 106 -12.16 27.50 -2.50
C TYR A 106 -10.84 28.26 -2.34
N GLY A 107 -10.12 28.51 -3.42
CA GLY A 107 -8.80 29.09 -3.37
C GLY A 107 -7.69 28.09 -3.10
N THR A 108 -6.46 28.52 -3.29
CA THR A 108 -5.26 27.67 -3.22
C THR A 108 -4.99 27.05 -1.84
N LEU A 109 -5.47 27.69 -0.78
CA LEU A 109 -5.37 27.23 0.61
C LEU A 109 -6.72 26.84 1.22
N GLY A 110 -7.77 26.72 0.41
CA GLY A 110 -9.12 26.42 0.86
C GLY A 110 -9.25 25.10 1.64
N TYR A 111 -8.27 24.20 1.54
CA TYR A 111 -8.22 22.96 2.32
C TYR A 111 -7.98 23.18 3.82
N LEU A 112 -7.49 24.37 4.22
CA LEU A 112 -7.33 24.73 5.62
C LEU A 112 -8.66 24.99 6.33
N GLU A 113 -9.71 25.34 5.57
CA GLU A 113 -10.99 25.70 6.11
C GLU A 113 -11.90 24.48 6.27
N ALA A 114 -12.26 24.14 7.52
CA ALA A 114 -13.10 23.00 7.82
C ALA A 114 -14.49 23.06 7.18
N ASP A 115 -15.02 24.27 6.98
CA ASP A 115 -16.34 24.52 6.38
C ASP A 115 -16.42 24.17 4.88
N ASN A 116 -15.27 23.96 4.23
CA ASN A 116 -15.20 23.47 2.85
C ASN A 116 -15.43 21.97 2.74
N PHE A 117 -15.56 21.27 3.88
CA PHE A 117 -15.74 19.82 3.97
C PHE A 117 -17.08 19.45 4.60
N VAL A 118 -17.45 18.16 4.48
CA VAL A 118 -18.71 17.64 5.04
C VAL A 118 -18.63 17.50 6.55
N ASN A 119 -17.49 17.01 7.05
CA ASN A 119 -17.33 16.70 8.47
C ASN A 119 -16.09 17.40 9.07
N PRO A 120 -16.29 18.44 9.89
CA PRO A 120 -15.19 19.16 10.54
C PRO A 120 -14.31 18.30 11.46
N LYS A 121 -14.87 17.25 12.07
CA LYS A 121 -14.08 16.34 12.92
C LYS A 121 -13.09 15.51 12.09
N TYR A 122 -13.48 15.10 10.88
CA TYR A 122 -12.57 14.42 9.96
C TYR A 122 -11.54 15.37 9.36
N HIS A 123 -11.86 16.66 9.29
CA HIS A 123 -10.92 17.67 8.80
C HIS A 123 -9.71 17.79 9.72
N GLN A 124 -9.88 17.83 11.04
CA GLN A 124 -8.75 17.91 11.97
C GLN A 124 -7.80 16.71 11.81
N ALA A 125 -8.35 15.50 11.83
CA ALA A 125 -7.54 14.29 11.63
C ALA A 125 -6.85 14.26 10.25
N PHE A 126 -7.50 14.84 9.23
CA PHE A 126 -6.91 14.98 7.92
C PHE A 126 -5.77 16.03 7.90
N MET A 127 -5.87 17.12 8.65
CA MET A 127 -4.77 18.09 8.79
C MET A 127 -3.53 17.45 9.45
N ASP A 128 -3.73 16.58 10.44
CA ASP A 128 -2.64 15.82 11.07
C ASP A 128 -1.97 14.88 10.04
N ASP A 129 -2.76 14.19 9.19
CA ASP A 129 -2.23 13.37 8.09
C ASP A 129 -1.43 14.23 7.07
N ILE A 130 -1.91 15.44 6.73
CA ILE A 130 -1.21 16.38 5.84
C ILE A 130 0.16 16.77 6.40
N GLU A 131 0.22 17.15 7.67
CA GLU A 131 1.48 17.52 8.31
C GLU A 131 2.49 16.38 8.26
N GLU A 132 2.05 15.16 8.49
CA GLU A 132 2.89 13.97 8.40
C GLU A 132 3.39 13.73 6.97
N GLU A 133 2.53 13.87 5.95
CA GLU A 133 2.94 13.74 4.53
C GLU A 133 3.96 14.83 4.14
N ILE A 134 3.74 16.08 4.56
CA ILE A 134 4.69 17.18 4.33
C ILE A 134 6.03 16.88 5.03
N ARG A 135 5.98 16.38 6.26
CA ARG A 135 7.17 16.01 7.04
C ARG A 135 7.98 14.93 6.34
N ARG A 136 7.32 13.87 5.84
CA ARG A 136 7.95 12.78 5.07
C ARG A 136 8.61 13.28 3.80
N ASN A 137 8.02 14.29 3.16
CA ASN A 137 8.48 14.88 1.90
C ASN A 137 9.29 16.17 2.09
N SER A 138 9.73 16.47 3.32
CA SER A 138 10.41 17.74 3.66
C SER A 138 11.70 18.01 2.88
N LYS A 139 12.33 16.98 2.30
CA LYS A 139 13.52 17.10 1.46
C LYS A 139 13.21 17.41 0.00
N ALA A 140 11.94 17.31 -0.44
CA ALA A 140 11.56 17.62 -1.81
C ALA A 140 11.77 19.14 -2.08
N PRO A 141 12.41 19.52 -3.20
CA PRO A 141 12.76 20.92 -3.46
C PRO A 141 11.56 21.88 -3.44
N PHE A 142 10.43 21.46 -4.00
CA PHE A 142 9.23 22.30 -4.03
C PHE A 142 8.60 22.46 -2.63
N VAL A 143 8.59 21.41 -1.80
CA VAL A 143 8.11 21.50 -0.40
C VAL A 143 8.94 22.49 0.39
N LYS A 144 10.27 22.36 0.27
CA LYS A 144 11.19 23.30 0.90
C LYS A 144 10.97 24.73 0.42
N ASN A 145 10.81 24.93 -0.90
CA ASN A 145 10.55 26.25 -1.47
C ASN A 145 9.28 26.91 -0.91
N PHE A 146 8.17 26.20 -0.79
CA PHE A 146 6.94 26.76 -0.20
C PHE A 146 7.11 27.08 1.26
N ARG A 147 7.78 26.20 2.03
CA ARG A 147 8.00 26.43 3.46
C ARG A 147 8.90 27.60 3.77
N ASP A 148 9.95 27.81 2.97
CA ASP A 148 10.98 28.81 3.24
C ASP A 148 10.66 30.18 2.65
N ASN A 149 9.87 30.26 1.56
CA ASN A 149 9.72 31.47 0.75
C ASN A 149 8.27 31.99 0.65
N TYR A 150 7.28 31.30 1.20
CA TYR A 150 5.89 31.72 1.14
C TYR A 150 5.32 31.99 2.53
N GLU A 151 4.42 32.99 2.60
CA GLU A 151 3.77 33.38 3.85
C GLU A 151 3.08 32.19 4.50
N GLY A 152 3.33 31.98 5.79
CA GLY A 152 2.83 30.86 6.57
C GLY A 152 3.41 29.48 6.21
N GLY A 153 4.24 29.36 5.19
CA GLY A 153 4.89 28.10 4.78
C GLY A 153 3.95 27.02 4.29
N GLN A 154 2.66 27.34 4.03
CA GLN A 154 1.68 26.36 3.53
C GLN A 154 1.90 26.05 2.06
N LEU A 155 1.63 24.78 1.70
CA LEU A 155 1.63 24.35 0.31
C LEU A 155 0.26 24.67 -0.32
N PRO A 156 0.21 25.29 -1.50
CA PRO A 156 -1.06 25.40 -2.24
C PRO A 156 -1.57 24.01 -2.62
N ILE A 157 -2.90 23.85 -2.74
CA ILE A 157 -3.53 22.55 -2.98
C ILE A 157 -2.92 21.77 -4.16
N TYR A 158 -2.56 22.47 -5.24
CA TYR A 158 -1.95 21.85 -6.43
C TYR A 158 -0.54 21.29 -6.19
N ALA A 159 0.19 21.78 -5.18
CA ALA A 159 1.47 21.23 -4.75
C ALA A 159 1.28 20.23 -3.62
N LEU A 160 0.28 20.45 -2.76
CA LEU A 160 -0.02 19.60 -1.63
C LEU A 160 -0.46 18.19 -2.06
N VAL A 161 -1.30 18.07 -3.09
CA VAL A 161 -1.76 16.76 -3.58
C VAL A 161 -0.63 15.89 -4.10
N GLU A 162 0.51 16.47 -4.51
CA GLU A 162 1.68 15.72 -4.99
C GLU A 162 2.39 14.95 -3.86
N VAL A 163 2.27 15.40 -2.62
CA VAL A 163 2.84 14.70 -1.47
C VAL A 163 1.87 13.71 -0.81
N PHE A 164 0.60 13.68 -1.21
CA PHE A 164 -0.37 12.77 -0.63
C PHE A 164 -0.05 11.31 -0.96
N SER A 165 -0.16 10.44 0.02
CA SER A 165 -0.37 9.03 -0.24
C SER A 165 -1.76 8.80 -0.87
N PHE A 166 -1.96 7.66 -1.53
CA PHE A 166 -3.30 7.30 -2.04
C PHE A 166 -4.35 7.24 -0.92
N GLY A 167 -3.92 6.84 0.28
CA GLY A 167 -4.77 6.83 1.47
C GLY A 167 -5.21 8.24 1.88
N THR A 168 -4.29 9.20 1.90
CA THR A 168 -4.57 10.60 2.23
C THR A 168 -5.46 11.25 1.17
N LEU A 169 -5.20 11.00 -0.12
CA LEU A 169 -6.04 11.46 -1.23
C LEU A 169 -7.48 10.91 -1.10
N SER A 170 -7.63 9.63 -0.76
CA SER A 170 -8.92 9.00 -0.54
C SER A 170 -9.69 9.61 0.64
N LYS A 171 -9.00 9.95 1.73
CA LYS A 171 -9.60 10.64 2.88
C LYS A 171 -10.06 12.04 2.51
N PHE A 172 -9.26 12.78 1.73
CA PHE A 172 -9.65 14.09 1.19
C PHE A 172 -10.95 13.97 0.40
N TYR A 173 -10.96 13.12 -0.64
CA TYR A 173 -12.14 12.89 -1.47
C TYR A 173 -13.34 12.47 -0.64
N LYS A 174 -13.18 11.55 0.32
CA LYS A 174 -14.25 11.08 1.17
C LYS A 174 -14.93 12.21 1.95
N ASN A 175 -14.15 13.20 2.42
CA ASN A 175 -14.66 14.33 3.19
C ASN A 175 -15.12 15.54 2.35
N MET A 176 -14.90 15.56 1.02
CA MET A 176 -15.44 16.59 0.12
C MET A 176 -16.98 16.61 0.16
N LYS A 177 -17.57 17.76 -0.08
CA LYS A 177 -19.04 17.90 -0.23
C LYS A 177 -19.53 17.04 -1.41
N ASN A 178 -20.76 16.54 -1.31
CA ASN A 178 -21.30 15.65 -2.35
C ASN A 178 -21.40 16.31 -3.73
N SER A 179 -21.66 17.62 -3.78
CA SER A 179 -21.62 18.42 -5.01
C SER A 179 -20.24 18.38 -5.66
N ASP A 180 -19.20 18.51 -4.84
CA ASP A 180 -17.81 18.59 -5.27
C ASP A 180 -17.29 17.22 -5.75
N LYS A 181 -17.67 16.14 -5.05
CA LYS A 181 -17.40 14.78 -5.50
C LYS A 181 -17.95 14.51 -6.91
N LYS A 182 -19.17 14.98 -7.18
CA LYS A 182 -19.78 14.82 -8.51
C LYS A 182 -19.06 15.63 -9.59
N ALA A 183 -18.45 16.75 -9.23
CA ALA A 183 -17.72 17.58 -10.18
C ALA A 183 -16.34 17.02 -10.53
N VAL A 184 -15.71 16.28 -9.62
CA VAL A 184 -14.38 15.69 -9.82
C VAL A 184 -14.41 14.21 -10.25
N ALA A 185 -15.57 13.55 -10.21
CA ALA A 185 -15.75 12.17 -10.70
C ALA A 185 -15.87 12.18 -12.23
#